data_199df9ea1eefa6efbda1fd49fc7f0516
#
_entry.id   199df9ea1eefa6efbda1fd49fc7f0516
#
_cell.length_a   1.000
_cell.length_b   1.000
_cell.length_c   1.000
_cell.angle_alpha   90.00
_cell.angle_beta   90.00
_cell.angle_gamma   90.00
#
_symmetry.space_group_name_H-M   'P 1'
#
loop_
_entity.id
_entity.type
_entity.pdbx_description
1 polymer ?
#
loop_
_entity_poly.entity_id
_entity_poly.type
_entity_poly.pdbx_seq_one_letter_code
_entity_poly.pdbx_strand_id
1 'polypeptide(L)'
;MATIYTYSDSFVVDSIDPTVVEQKEQDAISEADAIGCTDEPYRERLVVASTMRQLCILQLENEGMQDKLTAYNKDYDRYWNLFSARSPANVGNIPLERG
;
A
#
# COMPACT_ATOMS: atom_id res chain seq x y z
N MET A 1 1.28 19.07 9.02
CA MET A 1 0.61 17.82 9.33
C MET A 1 1.55 16.69 9.10
N ALA A 2 1.26 15.56 9.66
CA ALA A 2 2.14 14.42 9.59
C ALA A 2 1.39 13.17 9.21
N THR A 3 2.12 12.22 8.64
CA THR A 3 1.55 10.92 8.34
C THR A 3 1.36 10.14 9.64
N ILE A 4 0.49 9.14 9.60
CA ILE A 4 0.24 8.29 10.76
C ILE A 4 1.40 7.33 10.98
N TYR A 5 1.96 6.81 9.88
CA TYR A 5 3.08 5.88 9.96
C TYR A 5 4.37 6.55 9.54
N THR A 6 5.49 5.91 9.83
CA THR A 6 6.81 6.43 9.50
C THR A 6 7.29 5.84 8.19
N TYR A 7 7.83 6.70 7.33
CA TYR A 7 8.37 6.29 6.04
C TYR A 7 9.86 6.59 6.03
N SER A 8 10.67 5.54 6.08
CA SER A 8 12.11 5.70 6.23
C SER A 8 12.86 5.77 4.89
N ASP A 9 12.19 5.52 3.77
CA ASP A 9 12.83 5.54 2.47
C ASP A 9 12.88 6.97 1.94
N SER A 10 13.87 7.73 2.35
CA SER A 10 13.96 9.13 1.98
C SER A 10 14.18 9.33 0.48
N PHE A 11 14.73 8.34 -0.22
CA PHE A 11 14.87 8.43 -1.66
C PHE A 11 13.52 8.62 -2.33
N VAL A 12 12.49 7.97 -1.81
CA VAL A 12 11.14 8.07 -2.36
C VAL A 12 10.39 9.27 -1.80
N VAL A 13 10.42 9.46 -0.47
CA VAL A 13 9.55 10.48 0.15
C VAL A 13 10.07 11.89 0.10
N ASP A 14 11.39 12.07 0.12
CA ASP A 14 11.93 13.44 0.24
C ASP A 14 11.70 14.30 -0.99
N SER A 15 11.46 13.69 -2.13
CA SER A 15 11.22 14.46 -3.36
C SER A 15 9.74 14.71 -3.61
N ILE A 16 8.87 14.33 -2.67
CA ILE A 16 7.43 14.50 -2.81
C ILE A 16 6.95 15.49 -1.75
N ASP A 17 6.01 16.34 -2.13
CA ASP A 17 5.39 17.28 -1.21
C ASP A 17 4.76 16.49 -0.05
N PRO A 18 5.02 16.87 1.20
CA PRO A 18 4.43 16.15 2.34
C PRO A 18 2.92 16.04 2.30
N THR A 19 2.24 17.02 1.73
CA THR A 19 0.78 16.96 1.61
C THR A 19 0.36 15.81 0.71
N VAL A 20 1.12 15.55 -0.36
CA VAL A 20 0.83 14.44 -1.27
C VAL A 20 1.08 13.12 -0.56
N VAL A 21 2.14 13.03 0.23
CA VAL A 21 2.43 11.82 0.98
C VAL A 21 1.26 11.50 1.93
N GLU A 22 0.77 12.52 2.64
CA GLU A 22 -0.36 12.34 3.56
C GLU A 22 -1.61 11.88 2.81
N GLN A 23 -1.85 12.44 1.65
CA GLN A 23 -3.02 12.09 0.86
C GLN A 23 -2.95 10.63 0.40
N LYS A 24 -1.79 10.20 -0.07
CA LYS A 24 -1.63 8.81 -0.49
C LYS A 24 -1.75 7.84 0.67
N GLU A 25 -1.30 8.26 1.85
CA GLU A 25 -1.48 7.45 3.04
C GLU A 25 -2.96 7.30 3.39
N GLN A 26 -3.73 8.38 3.27
CA GLN A 26 -5.17 8.32 3.55
C GLN A 26 -5.87 7.38 2.56
N ASP A 27 -5.47 7.41 1.30
CA ASP A 27 -6.02 6.50 0.30
C ASP A 27 -5.69 5.05 0.68
N ALA A 28 -4.47 4.80 1.13
CA ALA A 28 -4.05 3.46 1.53
C ALA A 28 -4.80 2.99 2.78
N ILE A 29 -5.05 3.89 3.72
CA ILE A 29 -5.81 3.57 4.93
C ILE A 29 -7.23 3.18 4.56
N SER A 30 -7.83 3.89 3.61
CA SER A 30 -9.17 3.56 3.14
C SER A 30 -9.22 2.17 2.51
N GLU A 31 -8.18 1.81 1.76
CA GLU A 31 -8.10 0.47 1.19
C GLU A 31 -7.99 -0.59 2.29
N ALA A 32 -7.15 -0.33 3.29
CA ALA A 32 -6.98 -1.28 4.39
C ALA A 32 -8.28 -1.47 5.16
N ASP A 33 -9.01 -0.38 5.39
CA ASP A 33 -10.29 -0.46 6.07
C ASP A 33 -11.31 -1.26 5.25
N ALA A 34 -11.27 -1.08 3.93
CA ALA A 34 -12.23 -1.76 3.05
C ALA A 34 -12.06 -3.27 3.08
N ILE A 35 -10.86 -3.77 3.29
CA ILE A 35 -10.62 -5.20 3.34
C ILE A 35 -10.53 -5.72 4.76
N GLY A 36 -10.81 -4.87 5.75
CA GLY A 36 -10.83 -5.31 7.14
C GLY A 36 -9.45 -5.48 7.77
N CYS A 37 -8.43 -4.85 7.21
CA CYS A 37 -7.09 -4.95 7.76
C CYS A 37 -6.94 -3.95 8.89
N THR A 38 -7.32 -4.37 10.10
CA THR A 38 -7.31 -3.49 11.25
C THR A 38 -6.25 -3.85 12.28
N ASP A 39 -5.59 -4.99 12.12
CA ASP A 39 -4.62 -5.47 13.10
C ASP A 39 -3.21 -5.03 12.78
N GLU A 40 -2.53 -4.49 13.78
CA GLU A 40 -1.11 -4.20 13.65
C GLU A 40 -0.33 -5.48 13.95
N PRO A 41 0.83 -5.65 13.39
CA PRO A 41 1.56 -4.74 12.51
C PRO A 41 1.19 -4.86 11.03
N TYR A 42 0.24 -5.71 10.70
CA TYR A 42 -0.11 -5.94 9.31
C TYR A 42 -0.73 -4.72 8.64
N ARG A 43 -1.53 -3.97 9.39
CA ARG A 43 -2.14 -2.74 8.88
C ARG A 43 -1.05 -1.75 8.48
N GLU A 44 -0.05 -1.56 9.33
CA GLU A 44 1.04 -0.66 9.02
C GLU A 44 1.77 -1.10 7.77
N ARG A 45 2.07 -2.39 7.65
CA ARG A 45 2.82 -2.90 6.51
C ARG A 45 2.04 -2.73 5.20
N LEU A 46 0.75 -3.00 5.23
CA LEU A 46 -0.07 -2.83 4.05
C LEU A 46 -0.18 -1.36 3.66
N VAL A 47 -0.43 -0.49 4.62
CA VAL A 47 -0.59 0.94 4.36
C VAL A 47 0.72 1.54 3.85
N VAL A 48 1.84 1.19 4.49
CA VAL A 48 3.15 1.71 4.07
C VAL A 48 3.48 1.22 2.65
N ALA A 49 3.28 -0.05 2.37
CA ALA A 49 3.56 -0.58 1.04
C ALA A 49 2.69 0.08 -0.03
N SER A 50 1.42 0.28 0.27
CA SER A 50 0.50 0.92 -0.67
C SER A 50 0.89 2.37 -0.92
N THR A 51 1.21 3.10 0.16
CA THR A 51 1.61 4.49 0.05
C THR A 51 2.90 4.63 -0.76
N MET A 52 3.90 3.82 -0.43
CA MET A 52 5.19 3.90 -1.11
C MET A 52 5.06 3.54 -2.59
N ARG A 53 4.26 2.55 -2.91
CA ARG A 53 4.02 2.15 -4.27
C ARG A 53 3.41 3.31 -5.08
N GLN A 54 2.45 4.00 -4.49
CA GLN A 54 1.82 5.13 -5.16
C GLN A 54 2.80 6.27 -5.37
N LEU A 55 3.67 6.53 -4.39
CA LEU A 55 4.68 7.58 -4.53
C LEU A 55 5.70 7.23 -5.60
N CYS A 56 6.06 5.97 -5.75
CA CYS A 56 6.97 5.54 -6.80
C CYS A 56 6.36 5.75 -8.18
N ILE A 57 5.07 5.49 -8.33
CA ILE A 57 4.39 5.68 -9.59
C ILE A 57 4.46 7.15 -10.03
N LEU A 58 4.38 8.07 -9.08
CA LEU A 58 4.44 9.49 -9.39
C LEU A 58 5.83 9.94 -9.82
N GLN A 59 6.86 9.10 -9.63
CA GLN A 59 8.23 9.49 -9.89
C GLN A 59 8.95 8.49 -10.78
N LEU A 60 8.23 7.80 -11.65
CA LEU A 60 8.83 6.72 -12.46
C LEU A 60 9.95 7.20 -13.38
N GLU A 61 9.97 8.49 -13.70
CA GLU A 61 11.04 9.02 -14.54
C GLU A 61 12.38 9.09 -13.81
N ASN A 62 12.38 8.99 -12.48
CA ASN A 62 13.60 9.05 -11.73
C ASN A 62 14.31 7.70 -11.75
N GLU A 63 15.63 7.76 -11.96
CA GLU A 63 16.43 6.54 -12.03
C GLU A 63 16.34 5.75 -10.72
N GLY A 64 16.14 4.46 -10.83
CA GLY A 64 16.02 3.59 -9.65
C GLY A 64 14.62 3.48 -9.09
N MET A 65 13.71 4.34 -9.51
CA MET A 65 12.37 4.34 -8.95
C MET A 65 11.58 3.10 -9.39
N GLN A 66 11.85 2.60 -10.59
CA GLN A 66 11.17 1.40 -11.08
C GLN A 66 11.51 0.18 -10.20
N ASP A 67 12.74 0.08 -9.74
CA ASP A 67 13.14 -1.03 -8.87
C ASP A 67 12.43 -0.90 -7.51
N LYS A 68 12.32 0.32 -7.00
CA LYS A 68 11.58 0.56 -5.75
C LYS A 68 10.13 0.19 -5.91
N LEU A 69 9.51 0.58 -7.03
CA LEU A 69 8.12 0.26 -7.28
C LEU A 69 7.90 -1.26 -7.32
N THR A 70 8.81 -1.98 -7.97
CA THR A 70 8.71 -3.43 -8.05
C THR A 70 8.73 -4.05 -6.64
N ALA A 71 9.62 -3.56 -5.77
CA ALA A 71 9.72 -4.07 -4.41
C ALA A 71 8.46 -3.77 -3.60
N TYR A 72 7.96 -2.55 -3.69
CA TYR A 72 6.77 -2.17 -2.93
C TYR A 72 5.51 -2.85 -3.46
N ASN A 73 5.42 -3.08 -4.78
CA ASN A 73 4.31 -3.83 -5.34
C ASN A 73 4.29 -5.26 -4.81
N LYS A 74 5.46 -5.87 -4.67
CA LYS A 74 5.55 -7.22 -4.15
C LYS A 74 5.06 -7.29 -2.71
N ASP A 75 5.47 -6.33 -1.88
CA ASP A 75 5.01 -6.27 -0.50
C ASP A 75 3.51 -5.98 -0.42
N TYR A 76 3.04 -5.05 -1.24
CA TYR A 76 1.63 -4.70 -1.27
C TYR A 76 0.78 -5.92 -1.63
N ASP A 77 1.17 -6.65 -2.67
CA ASP A 77 0.43 -7.82 -3.10
C ASP A 77 0.44 -8.89 -2.02
N ARG A 78 1.54 -9.06 -1.33
CA ARG A 78 1.65 -10.04 -0.26
C ARG A 78 0.64 -9.74 0.86
N TYR A 79 0.62 -8.51 1.33
CA TYR A 79 -0.27 -8.17 2.44
C TYR A 79 -1.72 -8.06 2.01
N TRP A 80 -1.95 -7.55 0.80
CA TRP A 80 -3.30 -7.48 0.27
C TRP A 80 -3.90 -8.89 0.17
N ASN A 81 -3.15 -9.84 -0.40
CA ASN A 81 -3.64 -11.20 -0.56
C ASN A 81 -3.85 -11.89 0.78
N LEU A 82 -3.00 -11.60 1.74
CA LEU A 82 -3.13 -12.18 3.06
C LEU A 82 -4.48 -11.82 3.70
N PHE A 83 -4.88 -10.56 3.60
CA PHE A 83 -6.12 -10.12 4.22
C PHE A 83 -7.33 -10.39 3.33
N SER A 84 -7.19 -10.25 2.04
CA SER A 84 -8.29 -10.54 1.13
C SER A 84 -8.71 -12.00 1.22
N ALA A 85 -7.76 -12.90 1.30
CA ALA A 85 -8.07 -14.32 1.38
C ALA A 85 -8.76 -14.69 2.69
N ARG A 86 -8.60 -13.86 3.72
CA ARG A 86 -9.21 -14.12 5.03
C ARG A 86 -10.56 -13.45 5.17
N SER A 87 -10.93 -12.60 4.24
CA SER A 87 -12.17 -11.85 4.32
C SER A 87 -13.33 -12.74 3.88
N PRO A 88 -14.38 -12.86 4.68
CA PRO A 88 -15.55 -13.66 4.28
C PRO A 88 -16.20 -13.17 2.99
N ALA A 89 -16.24 -11.88 2.81
CA ALA A 89 -16.83 -11.34 1.60
C ALA A 89 -16.05 -11.74 0.37
N ASN A 90 -14.73 -11.80 0.51
CA ASN A 90 -13.90 -12.18 -0.56
C ASN A 90 -14.05 -13.65 -0.91
N VAL A 91 -14.18 -14.45 0.10
CA VAL A 91 -14.39 -15.88 -0.09
C VAL A 91 -15.64 -16.13 -0.88
N GLY A 92 -16.66 -15.37 -0.63
CA GLY A 92 -17.90 -15.57 -1.32
C GLY A 92 -17.83 -15.25 -2.80
N ASN A 93 -16.90 -14.44 -3.19
CA ASN A 93 -16.77 -14.08 -4.57
C ASN A 93 -15.97 -15.01 -5.37
N ILE A 94 -15.09 -15.71 -4.73
CA ILE A 94 -14.19 -16.51 -5.45
C ILE A 94 -14.73 -17.61 -6.17
N PRO A 95 -15.63 -18.29 -5.66
CA PRO A 95 -16.04 -19.51 -6.27
C PRO A 95 -16.58 -19.36 -7.60
N LEU A 96 -16.81 -18.30 -7.94
CA LEU A 96 -17.26 -18.19 -9.07
C LEU A 96 -16.45 -18.51 -10.08
N GLU A 97 -15.53 -18.43 -9.84
CA GLU A 97 -14.74 -18.68 -10.71
C GLU A 97 -14.57 -19.79 -11.03
N ARG A 98 -14.79 -20.26 -10.78
CA ARG A 98 -14.63 -21.31 -11.09
C ARG A 98 -15.42 -21.75 -11.61
N GLY A 99 -15.91 -20.95 -11.49
CA GLY A 99 -16.60 -21.53 -12.30
C GLY A 99 -17.51 -22.10 -11.94
#